data_c27a0ac3d858bdb2b491fdedfcd73820
#
_entry.id   c27a0ac3d858bdb2b491fdedfcd73820
#
_cell.length_a   1.000
_cell.length_b   1.000
_cell.length_c   1.000
_cell.angle_alpha   90.00
_cell.angle_beta   90.00
_cell.angle_gamma   90.00
#
_symmetry.space_group_name_H-M   'P 1'
#
loop_
_entity.id
_entity.type
_entity.pdbx_description
1 polymer ?
#
loop_
_entity_poly.entity_id
_entity_poly.type
_entity_poly.pdbx_seq_one_letter_code
_entity_poly.pdbx_strand_id
1 'polypeptide(L)'
;MPYAEVNGLNMYYDVQGDGEPLVLLHGGMASVPERWIPFFAPRFRVIAPEQMGQGRTADLGERPFHYHDMAEDTVALMRHLGVERAAVVGYSDGGIVGLDIAIHHPQRVSKLVTTGSTARFEGNTPETQEFLRTLDPTSEPVWDEYAELSPDGADHWPVVLERLKPMWAAEPNFSDEDLRAIEAPTLLIIGDRDIVKPEHAVEMFRAIRHARLCVVPDAEHGVLPGDEALSFLV
;
A
#
# COMPACT_ATOMS: atom_id res chain seq x y z
N MET A 1 3.63 17.54 15.49
CA MET A 1 4.66 17.32 14.47
C MET A 1 4.24 16.07 13.68
N PRO A 2 4.46 15.99 12.39
CA PRO A 2 3.94 14.90 11.55
C PRO A 2 4.75 13.61 11.65
N TYR A 3 5.25 13.26 12.83
CA TYR A 3 6.01 12.04 13.11
C TYR A 3 5.48 11.34 14.35
N ALA A 4 5.49 10.00 14.33
CA ALA A 4 5.13 9.14 15.44
C ALA A 4 6.19 8.06 15.66
N GLU A 5 6.57 7.85 16.93
CA GLU A 5 7.41 6.71 17.30
C GLU A 5 6.52 5.44 17.36
N VAL A 6 6.69 4.55 16.39
CA VAL A 6 5.96 3.30 16.29
C VAL A 6 6.91 2.14 16.01
N ASN A 7 6.90 1.12 16.83
CA ASN A 7 7.75 -0.09 16.67
C ASN A 7 9.24 0.21 16.44
N GLY A 8 9.77 1.29 17.03
CA GLY A 8 11.15 1.75 16.86
C GLY A 8 11.40 2.58 15.59
N LEU A 9 10.37 2.85 14.81
CA LEU A 9 10.39 3.68 13.61
C LEU A 9 9.85 5.07 13.94
N ASN A 10 10.57 6.13 13.55
CA ASN A 10 10.05 7.50 13.56
C ASN A 10 9.29 7.74 12.25
N MET A 11 8.04 7.27 12.22
CA MET A 11 7.20 7.25 11.04
C MET A 11 6.62 8.63 10.73
N TYR A 12 6.87 9.14 9.53
CA TYR A 12 6.16 10.32 9.01
C TYR A 12 4.71 9.95 8.65
N TYR A 13 3.80 10.87 8.93
CA TYR A 13 2.42 10.78 8.47
C TYR A 13 1.82 12.16 8.25
N ASP A 14 0.91 12.27 7.29
CA ASP A 14 0.06 13.47 7.09
C ASP A 14 -1.37 13.18 7.55
N VAL A 15 -2.07 14.22 8.03
CA VAL A 15 -3.48 14.13 8.39
C VAL A 15 -4.24 15.33 7.84
N GLN A 16 -5.24 15.06 7.00
CA GLN A 16 -6.09 16.09 6.41
C GLN A 16 -7.56 15.70 6.48
N GLY A 17 -8.44 16.70 6.67
CA GLY A 17 -9.88 16.49 6.84
C GLY A 17 -10.25 16.11 8.27
N ASP A 18 -11.56 16.01 8.55
CA ASP A 18 -12.14 15.84 9.89
C ASP A 18 -13.29 14.82 9.96
N GLY A 19 -13.55 14.09 8.87
CA GLY A 19 -14.57 13.03 8.79
C GLY A 19 -14.18 11.72 9.46
N GLU A 20 -14.85 10.63 9.07
CA GLU A 20 -14.50 9.29 9.51
C GLU A 20 -13.07 8.93 9.12
N PRO A 21 -12.33 8.17 9.95
CA PRO A 21 -10.94 7.83 9.67
C PRO A 21 -10.77 7.01 8.38
N LEU A 22 -9.80 7.43 7.56
CA LEU A 22 -9.35 6.73 6.36
C LEU A 22 -7.82 6.67 6.39
N VAL A 23 -7.25 5.47 6.35
CA VAL A 23 -5.82 5.26 6.18
C VAL A 23 -5.52 5.14 4.70
N LEU A 24 -4.63 5.99 4.18
CA LEU A 24 -4.21 6.03 2.78
C LEU A 24 -2.77 5.53 2.65
N LEU A 25 -2.56 4.42 1.96
CA LEU A 25 -1.28 3.73 1.84
C LEU A 25 -0.71 3.88 0.43
N HIS A 26 0.51 4.39 0.35
CA HIS A 26 1.23 4.59 -0.90
C HIS A 26 1.80 3.29 -1.49
N GLY A 27 2.18 3.30 -2.76
CA GLY A 27 2.88 2.22 -3.44
C GLY A 27 4.36 2.13 -3.07
N GLY A 28 5.04 1.11 -3.54
CA GLY A 28 6.47 0.94 -3.35
C GLY A 28 7.27 2.08 -3.99
N MET A 29 8.41 2.42 -3.39
CA MET A 29 9.32 3.50 -3.82
C MET A 29 8.69 4.90 -3.85
N ALA A 30 7.52 5.09 -3.25
CA ALA A 30 6.77 6.33 -3.31
C ALA A 30 6.66 7.00 -1.93
N SER A 31 6.17 8.22 -1.93
CA SER A 31 5.60 8.87 -0.75
C SER A 31 4.08 8.84 -0.82
N VAL A 32 3.46 9.48 0.15
CA VAL A 32 2.01 9.68 0.12
C VAL A 32 1.62 10.44 -1.15
N PRO A 33 0.69 9.91 -1.95
CA PRO A 33 0.27 10.58 -3.17
C PRO A 33 -0.47 11.89 -2.83
N GLU A 34 0.22 13.02 -2.89
CA GLU A 34 -0.36 14.33 -2.58
C GLU A 34 -1.67 14.59 -3.34
N ARG A 35 -1.83 14.01 -4.53
CA ARG A 35 -3.06 14.12 -5.34
C ARG A 35 -4.25 13.32 -4.80
N TRP A 36 -4.04 12.31 -3.95
CA TRP A 36 -5.12 11.47 -3.42
C TRP A 36 -5.70 12.02 -2.11
N ILE A 37 -4.86 12.66 -1.31
CA ILE A 37 -5.32 13.27 -0.05
C ILE A 37 -6.46 14.28 -0.30
N PRO A 38 -6.31 15.27 -1.21
CA PRO A 38 -7.38 16.23 -1.50
C PRO A 38 -8.67 15.61 -2.06
N PHE A 39 -8.56 14.41 -2.66
CA PHE A 39 -9.73 13.70 -3.18
C PHE A 39 -10.59 13.10 -2.05
N PHE A 40 -9.96 12.58 -1.00
CA PHE A 40 -10.67 11.97 0.14
C PHE A 40 -10.95 12.94 1.30
N ALA A 41 -10.08 13.91 1.54
CA ALA A 41 -10.13 14.82 2.68
C ALA A 41 -11.45 15.62 2.83
N PRO A 42 -12.22 15.93 1.77
CA PRO A 42 -13.53 16.57 1.92
C PRO A 42 -14.58 15.72 2.66
N ARG A 43 -14.36 14.41 2.80
CA ARG A 43 -15.33 13.47 3.42
C ARG A 43 -14.75 12.65 4.54
N PHE A 44 -13.42 12.51 4.60
CA PHE A 44 -12.71 11.65 5.54
C PHE A 44 -11.63 12.42 6.29
N ARG A 45 -11.31 11.97 7.48
CA ARG A 45 -10.04 12.28 8.14
C ARG A 45 -8.99 11.32 7.55
N VAL A 46 -8.29 11.78 6.52
CA VAL A 46 -7.25 11.01 5.83
C VAL A 46 -5.99 10.98 6.69
N ILE A 47 -5.49 9.79 6.97
CA ILE A 47 -4.23 9.52 7.68
C ILE A 47 -3.34 8.81 6.67
N ALA A 48 -2.24 9.44 6.30
CA ALA A 48 -1.37 8.98 5.23
C ALA A 48 0.07 8.78 5.76
N PRO A 49 0.41 7.57 6.26
CA PRO A 49 1.77 7.24 6.68
C PRO A 49 2.68 7.03 5.49
N GLU A 50 3.97 7.32 5.70
CA GLU A 50 5.05 6.91 4.79
C GLU A 50 5.81 5.75 5.43
N GLN A 51 5.96 4.65 4.68
CA GLN A 51 6.55 3.41 5.17
C GLN A 51 8.07 3.54 5.35
N MET A 52 8.67 2.67 6.16
CA MET A 52 10.12 2.65 6.41
C MET A 52 10.92 2.76 5.11
N GLY A 53 11.95 3.62 5.10
CA GLY A 53 12.83 3.83 3.96
C GLY A 53 12.16 4.48 2.74
N GLN A 54 10.96 5.05 2.89
CA GLN A 54 10.22 5.67 1.79
C GLN A 54 9.69 7.05 2.22
N GLY A 55 9.65 7.98 1.28
CA GLY A 55 9.27 9.35 1.54
C GLY A 55 10.14 10.00 2.63
N ARG A 56 9.50 10.53 3.68
CA ARG A 56 10.14 11.22 4.82
C ARG A 56 10.45 10.29 6.00
N THR A 57 10.14 9.00 5.89
CA THR A 57 10.44 8.01 6.92
C THR A 57 11.79 7.36 6.64
N ALA A 58 12.73 7.50 7.57
CA ALA A 58 14.08 6.95 7.42
C ALA A 58 14.10 5.42 7.33
N ASP A 59 15.12 4.89 6.68
CA ASP A 59 15.46 3.48 6.70
C ASP A 59 16.12 3.09 8.03
N LEU A 60 15.69 2.00 8.67
CA LEU A 60 16.28 1.48 9.90
C LEU A 60 17.53 0.59 9.67
N GLY A 61 18.03 0.50 8.45
CA GLY A 61 19.28 -0.18 8.11
C GLY A 61 19.27 -1.69 8.35
N GLU A 62 19.12 -2.15 9.59
CA GLU A 62 19.18 -3.57 9.93
C GLU A 62 17.83 -4.29 9.87
N ARG A 63 16.70 -3.57 9.94
CA ARG A 63 15.36 -4.14 9.90
C ARG A 63 15.00 -4.52 8.46
N PRO A 64 14.72 -5.81 8.14
CA PRO A 64 14.31 -6.20 6.79
C PRO A 64 12.98 -5.54 6.40
N PHE A 65 12.73 -5.44 5.10
CA PHE A 65 11.42 -5.03 4.59
C PHE A 65 10.51 -6.25 4.49
N HIS A 66 9.31 -6.16 5.09
CA HIS A 66 8.23 -7.13 4.97
C HIS A 66 6.89 -6.41 4.96
N TYR A 67 5.94 -6.84 4.12
CA TYR A 67 4.60 -6.25 4.10
C TYR A 67 3.89 -6.39 5.44
N HIS A 68 4.11 -7.50 6.15
CA HIS A 68 3.55 -7.70 7.48
C HIS A 68 4.08 -6.68 8.50
N ASP A 69 5.37 -6.37 8.48
CA ASP A 69 5.95 -5.35 9.35
C ASP A 69 5.41 -3.94 9.03
N MET A 70 5.22 -3.62 7.73
CA MET A 70 4.58 -2.36 7.32
C MET A 70 3.13 -2.28 7.80
N ALA A 71 2.40 -3.39 7.79
CA ALA A 71 1.05 -3.49 8.32
C ALA A 71 1.02 -3.25 9.84
N GLU A 72 1.94 -3.88 10.60
CA GLU A 72 2.07 -3.68 12.05
C GLU A 72 2.45 -2.24 12.41
N ASP A 73 3.34 -1.59 11.64
CA ASP A 73 3.70 -0.19 11.84
C ASP A 73 2.50 0.74 11.59
N THR A 74 1.72 0.46 10.54
CA THR A 74 0.50 1.19 10.23
C THR A 74 -0.55 1.03 11.35
N VAL A 75 -0.75 -0.19 11.86
CA VAL A 75 -1.65 -0.45 12.98
C VAL A 75 -1.15 0.21 14.27
N ALA A 76 0.16 0.25 14.50
CA ALA A 76 0.75 0.96 15.62
C ALA A 76 0.52 2.48 15.51
N LEU A 77 0.63 3.06 14.31
CA LEU A 77 0.28 4.46 14.08
C LEU A 77 -1.21 4.72 14.35
N MET A 78 -2.11 3.85 13.89
CA MET A 78 -3.54 3.97 14.20
C MET A 78 -3.78 4.00 15.72
N ARG A 79 -3.11 3.12 16.48
CA ARG A 79 -3.19 3.11 17.96
C ARG A 79 -2.66 4.42 18.54
N HIS A 80 -1.52 4.91 18.06
CA HIS A 80 -0.91 6.18 18.50
C HIS A 80 -1.87 7.36 18.31
N LEU A 81 -2.63 7.37 17.21
CA LEU A 81 -3.60 8.42 16.87
C LEU A 81 -4.98 8.22 17.50
N GLY A 82 -5.18 7.18 18.32
CA GLY A 82 -6.46 6.85 18.93
C GLY A 82 -7.52 6.38 17.93
N VAL A 83 -7.08 5.85 16.77
CA VAL A 83 -7.98 5.34 15.73
C VAL A 83 -8.17 3.84 15.93
N GLU A 84 -9.34 3.45 16.41
CA GLU A 84 -9.66 2.04 16.64
C GLU A 84 -9.98 1.30 15.34
N ARG A 85 -10.66 1.96 14.42
CA ARG A 85 -11.10 1.39 13.14
C ARG A 85 -11.13 2.47 12.06
N ALA A 86 -10.71 2.13 10.84
CA ALA A 86 -10.68 3.03 9.70
C ALA A 86 -11.07 2.33 8.40
N ALA A 87 -11.50 3.11 7.40
CA ALA A 87 -11.41 2.66 6.01
C ALA A 87 -9.92 2.63 5.60
N VAL A 88 -9.53 1.66 4.79
CA VAL A 88 -8.16 1.54 4.26
C VAL A 88 -8.21 1.63 2.75
N VAL A 89 -7.42 2.53 2.19
CA VAL A 89 -7.23 2.67 0.74
C VAL A 89 -5.76 2.51 0.45
N GLY A 90 -5.40 1.54 -0.36
CA GLY A 90 -4.00 1.25 -0.69
C GLY A 90 -3.76 1.10 -2.18
N TYR A 91 -2.63 1.64 -2.64
CA TYR A 91 -2.15 1.51 -4.00
C TYR A 91 -0.92 0.60 -4.05
N SER A 92 -0.90 -0.35 -5.01
CA SER A 92 0.26 -1.23 -5.22
C SER A 92 0.69 -1.91 -3.90
N ASP A 93 1.92 -1.71 -3.44
CA ASP A 93 2.40 -2.20 -2.13
C ASP A 93 1.48 -1.78 -0.98
N GLY A 94 0.98 -0.54 -1.00
CA GLY A 94 0.03 -0.07 0.02
C GLY A 94 -1.28 -0.86 0.05
N GLY A 95 -1.73 -1.37 -1.09
CA GLY A 95 -2.89 -2.27 -1.11
C GLY A 95 -2.56 -3.66 -0.58
N ILE A 96 -1.32 -4.14 -0.76
CA ILE A 96 -0.83 -5.39 -0.13
C ILE A 96 -0.78 -5.22 1.40
N VAL A 97 -0.24 -4.10 1.88
CA VAL A 97 -0.28 -3.75 3.31
C VAL A 97 -1.72 -3.70 3.83
N GLY A 98 -2.63 -3.10 3.05
CA GLY A 98 -4.06 -3.07 3.39
C GLY A 98 -4.72 -4.45 3.50
N LEU A 99 -4.35 -5.39 2.60
CA LEU A 99 -4.78 -6.80 2.68
C LEU A 99 -4.23 -7.46 3.94
N ASP A 100 -2.94 -7.27 4.26
CA ASP A 100 -2.31 -7.83 5.46
C ASP A 100 -3.00 -7.33 6.74
N ILE A 101 -3.29 -6.01 6.83
CA ILE A 101 -4.05 -5.46 7.96
C ILE A 101 -5.45 -6.11 8.04
N ALA A 102 -6.13 -6.30 6.93
CA ALA A 102 -7.48 -6.88 6.92
C ALA A 102 -7.48 -8.37 7.30
N ILE A 103 -6.40 -9.10 7.02
CA ILE A 103 -6.22 -10.51 7.40
C ILE A 103 -5.91 -10.62 8.90
N HIS A 104 -4.92 -9.88 9.41
CA HIS A 104 -4.39 -10.06 10.76
C HIS A 104 -5.08 -9.18 11.81
N HIS A 105 -5.68 -8.06 11.39
CA HIS A 105 -6.38 -7.10 12.24
C HIS A 105 -7.80 -6.77 11.71
N PRO A 106 -8.68 -7.75 11.45
CA PRO A 106 -9.98 -7.53 10.80
C PRO A 106 -10.83 -6.49 11.51
N GLN A 107 -10.72 -6.39 12.86
CA GLN A 107 -11.43 -5.40 13.66
C GLN A 107 -10.99 -3.94 13.38
N ARG A 108 -9.81 -3.74 12.77
CA ARG A 108 -9.25 -2.40 12.47
C ARG A 108 -9.74 -1.83 11.15
N VAL A 109 -10.25 -2.68 10.24
CA VAL A 109 -10.64 -2.29 8.88
C VAL A 109 -12.17 -2.23 8.77
N SER A 110 -12.72 -1.06 8.47
CA SER A 110 -14.15 -0.89 8.24
C SER A 110 -14.56 -1.23 6.80
N LYS A 111 -13.75 -0.80 5.83
CA LYS A 111 -13.83 -1.09 4.40
C LYS A 111 -12.41 -1.09 3.84
N LEU A 112 -12.14 -1.90 2.84
CA LEU A 112 -10.85 -1.97 2.16
C LEU A 112 -11.01 -1.62 0.68
N VAL A 113 -10.16 -0.75 0.17
CA VAL A 113 -10.01 -0.50 -1.27
C VAL A 113 -8.55 -0.75 -1.64
N THR A 114 -8.32 -1.62 -2.60
CA THR A 114 -6.98 -1.81 -3.19
C THR A 114 -7.00 -1.42 -4.65
N THR A 115 -5.92 -0.79 -5.12
CA THR A 115 -5.75 -0.49 -6.54
C THR A 115 -4.39 -0.97 -7.03
N GLY A 116 -4.37 -1.77 -8.10
CA GLY A 116 -3.15 -2.33 -8.68
C GLY A 116 -2.35 -3.23 -7.73
N SER A 117 -3.02 -3.98 -6.87
CA SER A 117 -2.38 -4.81 -5.83
C SER A 117 -2.59 -6.29 -6.07
N THR A 118 -1.62 -7.10 -5.68
CA THR A 118 -1.65 -8.56 -5.80
C THR A 118 -1.67 -9.23 -4.44
N ALA A 119 -2.20 -10.44 -4.38
CA ALA A 119 -2.14 -11.29 -3.17
C ALA A 119 -0.96 -12.28 -3.20
N ARG A 120 -0.34 -12.48 -4.37
CA ARG A 120 0.80 -13.39 -4.56
C ARG A 120 1.74 -12.83 -5.62
N PHE A 121 3.04 -13.10 -5.48
CA PHE A 121 4.03 -12.69 -6.48
C PHE A 121 3.65 -13.13 -7.91
N GLU A 122 3.14 -14.36 -8.08
CA GLU A 122 2.71 -14.91 -9.36
C GLU A 122 1.48 -14.20 -9.96
N GLY A 123 0.79 -13.38 -9.16
CA GLY A 123 -0.31 -12.52 -9.63
C GLY A 123 0.17 -11.36 -10.52
N ASN A 124 1.44 -11.02 -10.47
CA ASN A 124 2.04 -10.04 -11.39
C ASN A 124 2.18 -10.63 -12.80
N THR A 125 2.20 -9.76 -13.83
CA THR A 125 2.50 -10.18 -15.20
C THR A 125 3.91 -10.77 -15.31
N PRO A 126 4.19 -11.61 -16.31
CA PRO A 126 5.53 -12.18 -16.51
C PRO A 126 6.61 -11.10 -16.66
N GLU A 127 6.29 -9.99 -17.31
CA GLU A 127 7.18 -8.85 -17.51
C GLU A 127 7.54 -8.19 -16.18
N THR A 128 6.53 -8.00 -15.32
CA THR A 128 6.74 -7.42 -13.98
C THR A 128 7.52 -8.36 -13.09
N GLN A 129 7.24 -9.67 -13.13
CA GLN A 129 7.99 -10.65 -12.37
C GLN A 129 9.48 -10.65 -12.77
N GLU A 130 9.76 -10.58 -14.07
CA GLU A 130 11.14 -10.51 -14.58
C GLU A 130 11.81 -9.20 -14.17
N PHE A 131 11.13 -8.06 -14.32
CA PHE A 131 11.62 -6.76 -13.87
C PHE A 131 12.02 -6.81 -12.39
N LEU A 132 11.13 -7.26 -11.50
CA LEU A 132 11.40 -7.32 -10.06
C LEU A 132 12.57 -8.26 -9.71
N ARG A 133 12.77 -9.36 -10.46
CA ARG A 133 13.91 -10.26 -10.25
C ARG A 133 15.23 -9.70 -10.74
N THR A 134 15.20 -8.98 -11.85
CA THR A 134 16.40 -8.50 -12.55
C THR A 134 16.74 -7.05 -12.25
N LEU A 135 15.89 -6.35 -11.48
CA LEU A 135 16.11 -4.98 -11.05
C LEU A 135 17.53 -4.80 -10.53
N ASP A 136 18.28 -3.89 -11.16
CA ASP A 136 19.62 -3.52 -10.73
C ASP A 136 19.56 -2.16 -10.01
N PRO A 137 19.65 -2.15 -8.68
CA PRO A 137 19.52 -0.92 -7.89
C PRO A 137 20.55 0.16 -8.27
N THR A 138 21.69 -0.24 -8.84
CA THR A 138 22.76 0.71 -9.20
C THR A 138 22.54 1.37 -10.56
N SER A 139 21.69 0.78 -11.41
CA SER A 139 21.34 1.30 -12.73
C SER A 139 20.04 2.09 -12.75
N GLU A 140 19.21 1.95 -11.71
CA GLU A 140 17.95 2.67 -11.62
C GLU A 140 18.19 4.14 -11.25
N PRO A 141 17.58 5.06 -11.96
CA PRO A 141 17.67 6.47 -11.62
C PRO A 141 17.06 6.71 -10.23
N VAL A 142 17.66 7.61 -9.47
CA VAL A 142 17.06 8.09 -8.23
C VAL A 142 15.76 8.80 -8.59
N TRP A 143 14.67 8.41 -7.95
CA TRP A 143 13.42 9.12 -8.12
C TRP A 143 13.52 10.51 -7.49
N ASP A 144 13.10 11.52 -8.23
CA ASP A 144 13.15 12.91 -7.78
C ASP A 144 12.48 13.08 -6.41
N GLU A 145 11.33 12.43 -6.22
CA GLU A 145 10.60 12.45 -4.97
C GLU A 145 11.40 11.85 -3.80
N TYR A 146 12.11 10.73 -4.01
CA TYR A 146 12.99 10.17 -2.98
C TYR A 146 14.15 11.12 -2.66
N ALA A 147 14.80 11.64 -3.69
CA ALA A 147 15.92 12.55 -3.53
C ALA A 147 15.56 13.83 -2.77
N GLU A 148 14.32 14.32 -2.94
CA GLU A 148 13.83 15.53 -2.28
C GLU A 148 13.35 15.29 -0.85
N LEU A 149 12.76 14.12 -0.55
CA LEU A 149 12.04 13.88 0.69
C LEU A 149 12.81 13.02 1.69
N SER A 150 13.65 12.08 1.22
CA SER A 150 14.28 11.11 2.09
C SER A 150 15.29 11.76 3.06
N PRO A 151 15.13 11.49 4.38
CA PRO A 151 16.11 11.94 5.37
C PRO A 151 17.47 11.23 5.24
N ASP A 152 17.50 10.08 4.54
CA ASP A 152 18.72 9.29 4.30
C ASP A 152 19.53 9.84 3.13
N GLY A 153 18.94 10.74 2.33
CA GLY A 153 19.56 11.38 1.18
C GLY A 153 19.54 10.54 -0.11
N ALA A 154 19.71 11.21 -1.24
CA ALA A 154 19.62 10.59 -2.58
C ALA A 154 20.60 9.42 -2.78
N ASP A 155 21.79 9.48 -2.19
CA ASP A 155 22.82 8.44 -2.31
C ASP A 155 22.41 7.11 -1.63
N HIS A 156 21.40 7.13 -0.74
CA HIS A 156 20.90 5.93 -0.08
C HIS A 156 19.87 5.14 -0.94
N TRP A 157 19.39 5.71 -2.05
CA TRP A 157 18.43 5.09 -2.94
C TRP A 157 18.79 3.66 -3.38
N PRO A 158 20.01 3.36 -3.88
CA PRO A 158 20.37 2.01 -4.24
C PRO A 158 20.31 1.02 -3.07
N VAL A 159 20.60 1.48 -1.86
CA VAL A 159 20.55 0.65 -0.63
C VAL A 159 19.12 0.25 -0.34
N VAL A 160 18.17 1.19 -0.39
CA VAL A 160 16.74 0.90 -0.16
C VAL A 160 16.22 -0.06 -1.22
N LEU A 161 16.55 0.15 -2.51
CA LEU A 161 16.13 -0.76 -3.58
C LEU A 161 16.68 -2.18 -3.40
N GLU A 162 17.97 -2.33 -3.06
CA GLU A 162 18.59 -3.63 -2.80
C GLU A 162 17.90 -4.36 -1.65
N ARG A 163 17.39 -3.63 -0.66
CA ARG A 163 16.71 -4.18 0.51
C ARG A 163 15.22 -4.45 0.26
N LEU A 164 14.54 -3.69 -0.61
CA LEU A 164 13.15 -3.94 -1.03
C LEU A 164 13.04 -5.16 -1.96
N LYS A 165 14.04 -5.36 -2.81
CA LYS A 165 14.06 -6.41 -3.83
C LYS A 165 13.77 -7.83 -3.31
N PRO A 166 14.36 -8.33 -2.19
CA PRO A 166 14.01 -9.63 -1.63
C PRO A 166 12.53 -9.75 -1.22
N MET A 167 11.95 -8.69 -0.66
CA MET A 167 10.53 -8.64 -0.33
C MET A 167 9.68 -8.77 -1.58
N TRP A 168 9.91 -7.95 -2.60
CA TRP A 168 9.16 -8.01 -3.85
C TRP A 168 9.29 -9.33 -4.61
N ALA A 169 10.43 -10.03 -4.46
CA ALA A 169 10.65 -11.32 -5.11
C ALA A 169 9.96 -12.50 -4.41
N ALA A 170 9.63 -12.36 -3.12
CA ALA A 170 9.10 -13.43 -2.28
C ALA A 170 7.70 -13.15 -1.73
N GLU A 171 7.28 -11.89 -1.68
CA GLU A 171 6.01 -11.47 -1.09
C GLU A 171 5.19 -10.64 -2.10
N PRO A 172 3.86 -10.51 -1.89
CA PRO A 172 3.07 -11.24 -0.90
C PRO A 172 2.88 -12.70 -1.29
N ASN A 173 2.45 -13.51 -0.32
CA ASN A 173 2.11 -14.91 -0.56
C ASN A 173 0.91 -15.33 0.29
N PHE A 174 -0.19 -14.55 0.20
CA PHE A 174 -1.43 -14.85 0.91
C PHE A 174 -2.12 -16.05 0.28
N SER A 175 -2.50 -17.00 1.12
CA SER A 175 -3.29 -18.16 0.70
C SER A 175 -4.76 -17.77 0.44
N ASP A 176 -5.50 -18.64 -0.21
CA ASP A 176 -6.96 -18.46 -0.35
C ASP A 176 -7.68 -18.48 1.01
N GLU A 177 -7.11 -19.12 2.02
CA GLU A 177 -7.66 -19.13 3.38
C GLU A 177 -7.49 -17.78 4.05
N ASP A 178 -6.30 -17.15 3.89
CA ASP A 178 -6.03 -15.79 4.36
C ASP A 178 -7.01 -14.80 3.72
N LEU A 179 -7.19 -14.87 2.40
CA LEU A 179 -8.14 -13.99 1.70
C LEU A 179 -9.60 -14.22 2.15
N ARG A 180 -10.01 -15.47 2.47
CA ARG A 180 -11.33 -15.76 3.01
C ARG A 180 -11.54 -15.22 4.42
N ALA A 181 -10.46 -15.01 5.19
CA ALA A 181 -10.51 -14.43 6.53
C ALA A 181 -10.82 -12.93 6.53
N ILE A 182 -10.68 -12.25 5.40
CA ILE A 182 -11.02 -10.83 5.28
C ILE A 182 -12.52 -10.64 5.49
N GLU A 183 -12.88 -9.97 6.59
CA GLU A 183 -14.28 -9.70 6.96
C GLU A 183 -14.78 -8.37 6.39
N ALA A 184 -13.87 -7.41 6.17
CA ALA A 184 -14.21 -6.09 5.68
C ALA A 184 -14.78 -6.14 4.26
N PRO A 185 -15.86 -5.40 3.93
CA PRO A 185 -16.23 -5.16 2.54
C PRO A 185 -15.01 -4.63 1.77
N THR A 186 -14.70 -5.24 0.63
CA THR A 186 -13.47 -4.98 -0.12
C THR A 186 -13.79 -4.60 -1.56
N LEU A 187 -13.16 -3.54 -2.07
CA LEU A 187 -13.19 -3.16 -3.48
C LEU A 187 -11.80 -3.34 -4.07
N LEU A 188 -11.68 -4.22 -5.05
CA LEU A 188 -10.47 -4.43 -5.84
C LEU A 188 -10.59 -3.60 -7.13
N ILE A 189 -9.61 -2.74 -7.40
CA ILE A 189 -9.54 -1.92 -8.61
C ILE A 189 -8.25 -2.26 -9.36
N ILE A 190 -8.35 -2.51 -10.65
CA ILE A 190 -7.20 -2.70 -11.54
C ILE A 190 -7.44 -2.01 -12.87
N GLY A 191 -6.38 -1.65 -13.59
CA GLY A 191 -6.44 -1.36 -15.00
C GLY A 191 -6.53 -2.65 -15.83
N ASP A 192 -7.08 -2.58 -17.03
CA ASP A 192 -7.06 -3.73 -17.96
C ASP A 192 -5.67 -3.96 -18.59
N ARG A 193 -4.75 -2.99 -18.42
CA ARG A 193 -3.32 -3.05 -18.79
C ARG A 193 -2.39 -2.87 -17.60
N ASP A 194 -2.84 -3.30 -16.41
CA ASP A 194 -2.08 -3.23 -15.17
C ASP A 194 -0.93 -4.25 -15.15
N ILE A 195 0.03 -4.05 -14.26
CA ILE A 195 1.09 -5.02 -13.95
C ILE A 195 0.56 -6.24 -13.19
N VAL A 196 -0.65 -6.17 -12.64
CA VAL A 196 -1.38 -7.29 -12.03
C VAL A 196 -2.24 -7.96 -13.09
N LYS A 197 -2.14 -9.29 -13.19
CA LYS A 197 -2.96 -10.08 -14.12
C LYS A 197 -4.45 -9.93 -13.79
N PRO A 198 -5.32 -9.63 -14.78
CA PRO A 198 -6.77 -9.60 -14.55
C PRO A 198 -7.32 -10.91 -13.98
N GLU A 199 -6.77 -12.06 -14.38
CA GLU A 199 -7.15 -13.37 -13.86
C GLU A 199 -6.90 -13.47 -12.37
N HIS A 200 -5.75 -12.93 -11.89
CA HIS A 200 -5.42 -12.92 -10.46
C HIS A 200 -6.36 -12.01 -9.66
N ALA A 201 -6.73 -10.85 -10.20
CA ALA A 201 -7.74 -10.00 -9.58
C ALA A 201 -9.10 -10.72 -9.46
N VAL A 202 -9.47 -11.53 -10.46
CA VAL A 202 -10.68 -12.38 -10.40
C VAL A 202 -10.53 -13.50 -9.34
N GLU A 203 -9.34 -14.09 -9.17
CA GLU A 203 -9.07 -15.05 -8.10
C GLU A 203 -9.26 -14.42 -6.73
N MET A 204 -8.67 -13.25 -6.49
CA MET A 204 -8.84 -12.48 -5.24
C MET A 204 -10.31 -12.14 -4.99
N PHE A 205 -11.01 -11.65 -6.01
CA PHE A 205 -12.45 -11.35 -5.94
C PHE A 205 -13.29 -12.57 -5.52
N ARG A 206 -12.94 -13.77 -5.99
CA ARG A 206 -13.66 -15.00 -5.65
C ARG A 206 -13.30 -15.53 -4.26
N ALA A 207 -12.07 -15.27 -3.80
CA ALA A 207 -11.60 -15.71 -2.49
C ALA A 207 -12.13 -14.82 -1.36
N ILE A 208 -12.14 -13.51 -1.52
CA ILE A 208 -12.60 -12.54 -0.50
C ILE A 208 -14.13 -12.53 -0.46
N ARG A 209 -14.69 -12.83 0.71
CA ARG A 209 -16.13 -13.07 0.89
C ARG A 209 -17.04 -11.91 0.47
N HIS A 210 -16.62 -10.67 0.74
CA HIS A 210 -17.40 -9.46 0.50
C HIS A 210 -16.72 -8.53 -0.51
N ALA A 211 -16.06 -9.13 -1.54
CA ALA A 211 -15.37 -8.37 -2.55
C ALA A 211 -16.29 -7.82 -3.64
N ARG A 212 -15.85 -6.71 -4.21
CA ARG A 212 -16.28 -6.17 -5.51
C ARG A 212 -15.04 -6.01 -6.37
N LEU A 213 -15.19 -6.14 -7.68
CA LEU A 213 -14.11 -5.96 -8.64
C LEU A 213 -14.49 -4.86 -9.63
N CYS A 214 -13.58 -3.91 -9.82
CA CYS A 214 -13.65 -2.88 -10.84
C CYS A 214 -12.42 -3.00 -11.74
N VAL A 215 -12.65 -3.28 -13.03
CA VAL A 215 -11.60 -3.24 -14.05
C VAL A 215 -11.79 -1.99 -14.87
N VAL A 216 -10.80 -1.11 -14.85
CA VAL A 216 -10.85 0.19 -15.54
C VAL A 216 -10.29 0.02 -16.95
N PRO A 217 -11.09 0.31 -18.01
CA PRO A 217 -10.63 0.14 -19.38
C PRO A 217 -9.56 1.17 -19.75
N ASP A 218 -8.63 0.75 -20.63
CA ASP A 218 -7.52 1.56 -21.15
C ASP A 218 -6.59 2.12 -20.05
N ALA A 219 -6.56 1.50 -18.88
CA ALA A 219 -5.78 1.95 -17.73
C ALA A 219 -4.61 1.01 -17.43
N GLU A 220 -3.46 1.61 -17.16
CA GLU A 220 -2.23 0.96 -16.71
C GLU A 220 -2.14 0.95 -15.18
N HIS A 221 -0.99 0.54 -14.65
CA HIS A 221 -0.69 0.62 -13.22
C HIS A 221 -0.78 2.06 -12.71
N GLY A 222 -1.41 2.27 -11.54
CA GLY A 222 -1.57 3.60 -10.97
C GLY A 222 -2.95 4.24 -11.19
N VAL A 223 -3.96 3.43 -11.47
CA VAL A 223 -5.35 3.88 -11.50
C VAL A 223 -5.71 4.57 -10.18
N LEU A 224 -6.12 5.83 -10.27
CA LEU A 224 -6.69 6.52 -9.11
C LEU A 224 -7.99 5.82 -8.70
N PRO A 225 -8.23 5.66 -7.40
CA PRO A 225 -9.46 5.02 -6.90
C PRO A 225 -10.70 5.93 -7.05
N GLY A 226 -10.94 6.50 -8.17
CA GLY A 226 -12.02 7.36 -8.63
C GLY A 226 -13.33 7.45 -7.83
N ASP A 227 -14.40 7.84 -8.50
CA ASP A 227 -15.75 7.91 -7.92
C ASP A 227 -16.27 6.55 -7.43
N GLU A 228 -15.78 5.44 -8.00
CA GLU A 228 -16.10 4.07 -7.59
C GLU A 228 -15.68 3.83 -6.14
N ALA A 229 -14.46 4.22 -5.78
CA ALA A 229 -13.97 4.09 -4.41
C ALA A 229 -14.75 4.99 -3.44
N LEU A 230 -14.99 6.26 -3.79
CA LEU A 230 -15.81 7.15 -2.96
C LEU A 230 -17.22 6.61 -2.75
N SER A 231 -17.87 6.14 -3.81
CA SER A 231 -19.21 5.54 -3.74
C SER A 231 -19.24 4.26 -2.90
N PHE A 232 -18.14 3.50 -2.89
CA PHE A 232 -18.02 2.31 -2.08
C PHE A 232 -17.76 2.65 -0.60
N LEU A 233 -16.96 3.67 -0.32
CA LEU A 233 -16.54 4.07 1.02
C LEU A 233 -17.67 4.76 1.82
N VAL A 234 -18.49 5.54 1.18
CA VAL A 234 -19.68 6.18 1.75
C VAL A 234 -20.83 5.19 1.83
#